data_20c73be9f656fce9061addf4c53e6c3a
#
_entry.id   20c73be9f656fce9061addf4c53e6c3a
#
_cell.length_a   1.000
_cell.length_b   1.000
_cell.length_c   1.000
_cell.angle_alpha   90.00
_cell.angle_beta   90.00
_cell.angle_gamma   90.00
#
_symmetry.space_group_name_H-M   'P 1'
#
loop_
_entity.id
_entity.type
_entity.pdbx_description
1 polymer ?
#
loop_
_entity_poly.entity_id
_entity_poly.type
_entity_poly.pdbx_seq_one_letter_code
_entity_poly.pdbx_strand_id
1 'polypeptide(L)'
;MLWHAVMFGPEDTPWEGGTFKLTLQFTEEYPNKAPTVKFVTKMFHPNIYADGSICLDILQNQWSPIYDVAAVLTSIQSLLCDPNPNSPANSEAATLFRDSLRELSLIHI
;
A
#
# COMPACT_ATOMS: atom_id res chain seq x y z
N MET A 1 12.97 -16.40 -3.27
CA MET A 1 12.83 -15.81 -4.61
C MET A 1 12.37 -14.37 -4.50
N LEU A 2 13.00 -13.49 -5.21
CA LEU A 2 12.69 -12.06 -5.17
C LEU A 2 12.11 -11.61 -6.51
N TRP A 3 10.92 -11.00 -6.47
CA TRP A 3 10.29 -10.41 -7.64
C TRP A 3 10.31 -8.90 -7.52
N HIS A 4 10.39 -8.24 -8.67
CA HIS A 4 10.24 -6.80 -8.76
C HIS A 4 8.95 -6.47 -9.49
N ALA A 5 8.22 -5.50 -8.98
CA ALA A 5 6.98 -5.05 -9.60
C ALA A 5 6.97 -3.53 -9.71
N VAL A 6 6.19 -3.03 -10.66
CA VAL A 6 5.97 -1.60 -10.85
C VAL A 6 4.48 -1.34 -10.75
N MET A 7 4.11 -0.33 -9.96
CA MET A 7 2.72 0.07 -9.77
C MET A 7 2.58 1.53 -10.15
N PHE A 8 1.53 1.84 -10.90
CA PHE A 8 1.22 3.22 -11.25
C PHE A 8 0.26 3.81 -10.23
N GLY A 9 0.46 5.08 -9.88
CA GLY A 9 -0.44 5.77 -8.97
C GLY A 9 -1.84 5.84 -9.55
N PRO A 10 -2.87 5.45 -8.76
CA PRO A 10 -4.25 5.48 -9.25
C PRO A 10 -4.73 6.90 -9.54
N GLU A 11 -5.68 7.02 -10.46
CA GLU A 11 -6.30 8.29 -10.78
C GLU A 11 -7.04 8.85 -9.55
N ASP A 12 -7.11 10.16 -9.47
CA ASP A 12 -7.80 10.88 -8.39
C ASP A 12 -7.22 10.62 -7.00
N THR A 13 -5.92 10.26 -6.94
CA THR A 13 -5.19 10.13 -5.68
C THR A 13 -3.98 11.05 -5.68
N PRO A 14 -3.41 11.37 -4.50
CA PRO A 14 -2.16 12.14 -4.44
C PRO A 14 -0.98 11.48 -5.15
N TRP A 15 -1.08 10.19 -5.45
CA TRP A 15 -0.03 9.42 -6.11
C TRP A 15 -0.22 9.30 -7.61
N GLU A 16 -1.27 9.90 -8.16
CA GLU A 16 -1.54 9.89 -9.59
C GLU A 16 -0.35 10.43 -10.39
N GLY A 17 -0.03 9.74 -11.47
CA GLY A 17 1.09 10.10 -12.33
C GLY A 17 2.44 9.59 -11.85
N GLY A 18 2.50 9.01 -10.65
CA GLY A 18 3.72 8.41 -10.13
C GLY A 18 3.90 6.98 -10.58
N THR A 19 5.16 6.54 -10.58
CA THR A 19 5.54 5.15 -10.84
C THR A 19 6.29 4.65 -9.62
N PHE A 20 5.79 3.59 -9.01
CA PHE A 20 6.31 3.08 -7.75
C PHE A 20 6.82 1.66 -7.92
N LYS A 21 8.03 1.41 -7.43
CA LYS A 21 8.66 0.10 -7.50
C LYS A 21 8.47 -0.64 -6.19
N LEU A 22 8.18 -1.94 -6.30
CA LEU A 22 8.00 -2.82 -5.16
C LEU A 22 8.88 -4.05 -5.31
N THR A 23 9.20 -4.66 -4.18
CA THR A 23 9.81 -5.99 -4.13
C THR A 23 8.88 -6.95 -3.42
N LEU A 24 8.82 -8.19 -3.91
CA LEU A 24 8.07 -9.27 -3.29
C LEU A 24 9.06 -10.39 -2.99
N GLN A 25 9.25 -10.68 -1.71
CA GLN A 25 10.16 -11.71 -1.26
C GLN A 25 9.36 -12.95 -0.87
N PHE A 26 9.57 -14.05 -1.60
CA PHE A 26 8.90 -15.32 -1.35
C PHE A 26 9.84 -16.26 -0.60
N THR A 27 9.29 -16.94 0.41
CA THR A 27 10.02 -17.96 1.15
C THR A 27 9.50 -19.34 0.74
N GLU A 28 10.15 -20.40 1.24
CA GLU A 28 9.73 -21.78 1.00
C GLU A 28 8.34 -22.07 1.60
N GLU A 29 7.89 -21.24 2.52
CA GLU A 29 6.58 -21.39 3.15
C GLU A 29 5.43 -20.84 2.27
N TYR A 30 5.74 -20.11 1.19
CA TYR A 30 4.74 -19.65 0.25
C TYR A 30 4.15 -20.87 -0.49
N PRO A 31 2.85 -20.98 -0.70
CA PRO A 31 1.79 -20.00 -0.50
C PRO A 31 1.12 -20.05 0.89
N ASN A 32 1.59 -20.88 1.82
CA ASN A 32 1.00 -20.95 3.16
C ASN A 32 1.27 -19.70 3.97
N LYS A 33 2.38 -19.02 3.67
CA LYS A 33 2.74 -17.75 4.29
C LYS A 33 2.81 -16.67 3.22
N ALA A 34 2.33 -15.47 3.56
CA ALA A 34 2.35 -14.33 2.67
C ALA A 34 3.79 -13.96 2.28
N PRO A 35 4.00 -13.46 1.04
CA PRO A 35 5.30 -12.88 0.70
C PRO A 35 5.53 -11.60 1.49
N THR A 36 6.79 -11.23 1.67
CA THR A 36 7.15 -9.93 2.22
C THR A 36 7.16 -8.92 1.08
N VAL A 37 6.29 -7.92 1.14
CA VAL A 37 6.15 -6.92 0.10
C VAL A 37 6.57 -5.56 0.66
N LYS A 38 7.44 -4.87 -0.08
CA LYS A 38 7.93 -3.55 0.31
C LYS A 38 7.99 -2.63 -0.89
N PHE A 39 7.73 -1.35 -0.67
CA PHE A 39 8.02 -0.32 -1.66
C PHE A 39 9.51 0.00 -1.64
N VAL A 40 10.14 -0.07 -2.81
CA VAL A 40 11.51 0.41 -3.01
C VAL A 40 11.50 1.93 -3.18
N THR A 41 10.52 2.43 -3.94
CA THR A 41 10.28 3.87 -4.06
C THR A 41 9.77 4.42 -2.73
N LYS A 42 10.37 5.53 -2.28
CA LYS A 42 9.95 6.15 -1.03
C LYS A 42 8.52 6.69 -1.17
N MET A 43 7.66 6.27 -0.25
CA MET A 43 6.24 6.62 -0.27
C MET A 43 5.87 7.40 0.99
N PHE A 44 5.12 8.47 0.81
CA PHE A 44 4.50 9.19 1.91
C PHE A 44 3.01 8.79 1.92
N HIS A 45 2.69 7.78 2.74
CA HIS A 45 1.36 7.17 2.76
C HIS A 45 1.03 6.74 4.18
N PRO A 46 -0.23 6.90 4.65
CA PRO A 46 -0.62 6.53 6.01
C PRO A 46 -0.31 5.09 6.41
N ASN A 47 -0.35 4.17 5.47
CA ASN A 47 -0.21 2.73 5.75
C ASN A 47 1.11 2.14 5.27
N ILE A 48 2.09 2.99 4.95
CA ILE A 48 3.41 2.55 4.52
C ILE A 48 4.46 3.09 5.46
N TYR A 49 5.24 2.18 6.06
CA TYR A 49 6.33 2.54 6.96
C TYR A 49 7.49 3.18 6.22
N ALA A 50 8.38 3.85 6.96
CA ALA A 50 9.54 4.53 6.38
C ALA A 50 10.46 3.58 5.63
N ASP A 51 10.53 2.30 6.01
CA ASP A 51 11.34 1.29 5.35
C ASP A 51 10.67 0.69 4.11
N GLY A 52 9.45 1.11 3.76
CA GLY A 52 8.69 0.60 2.63
C GLY A 52 7.73 -0.53 2.99
N SER A 53 7.74 -1.02 4.21
CA SER A 53 6.80 -2.06 4.65
C SER A 53 5.37 -1.54 4.62
N ILE A 54 4.43 -2.43 4.30
CA ILE A 54 3.03 -2.07 4.07
C ILE A 54 2.17 -2.61 5.20
N CYS A 55 1.38 -1.74 5.81
CA CYS A 55 0.39 -2.15 6.81
C CYS A 55 -0.89 -2.55 6.07
N LEU A 56 -1.02 -3.83 5.75
CA LEU A 56 -2.14 -4.38 4.97
C LEU A 56 -2.52 -5.73 5.55
N ASP A 57 -3.81 -5.91 5.83
CA ASP A 57 -4.32 -7.09 6.52
C ASP A 57 -4.03 -8.40 5.80
N ILE A 58 -4.18 -8.45 4.48
CA ILE A 58 -3.92 -9.69 3.74
C ILE A 58 -2.44 -10.10 3.74
N LEU A 59 -1.54 -9.16 4.00
CA LEU A 59 -0.10 -9.47 4.13
C LEU A 59 0.27 -9.90 5.54
N GLN A 60 -0.67 -9.87 6.46
CA GLN A 60 -0.44 -10.18 7.87
C GLN A 60 -1.37 -11.30 8.32
N ASN A 61 -2.37 -11.00 9.14
CA ASN A 61 -3.23 -11.98 9.77
C ASN A 61 -4.42 -12.43 8.92
N GLN A 62 -4.68 -11.79 7.79
CA GLN A 62 -5.77 -12.14 6.87
C GLN A 62 -5.28 -12.83 5.60
N TRP A 63 -4.03 -13.28 5.58
CA TRP A 63 -3.48 -13.99 4.43
C TRP A 63 -4.19 -15.34 4.22
N SER A 64 -4.38 -15.70 2.96
CA SER A 64 -4.91 -17.01 2.56
C SER A 64 -4.05 -17.60 1.44
N PRO A 65 -3.78 -18.91 1.47
CA PRO A 65 -3.01 -19.57 0.40
C PRO A 65 -3.65 -19.50 -0.98
N ILE A 66 -4.93 -19.14 -1.06
CA ILE A 66 -5.61 -18.99 -2.35
C ILE A 66 -5.30 -17.65 -3.03
N TYR A 67 -4.69 -16.70 -2.31
CA TYR A 67 -4.30 -15.42 -2.90
C TYR A 67 -3.09 -15.60 -3.79
N ASP A 68 -3.08 -14.91 -4.92
CA ASP A 68 -1.94 -14.89 -5.84
C ASP A 68 -1.29 -13.49 -5.85
N VAL A 69 -0.23 -13.32 -6.64
CA VAL A 69 0.48 -12.05 -6.75
C VAL A 69 -0.44 -10.95 -7.26
N ALA A 70 -1.33 -11.27 -8.21
CA ALA A 70 -2.28 -10.29 -8.74
C ALA A 70 -3.22 -9.77 -7.64
N ALA A 71 -3.71 -10.66 -6.77
CA ALA A 71 -4.55 -10.27 -5.64
C ALA A 71 -3.81 -9.35 -4.67
N VAL A 72 -2.54 -9.66 -4.37
CA VAL A 72 -1.70 -8.83 -3.50
C VAL A 72 -1.51 -7.43 -4.09
N LEU A 73 -1.12 -7.35 -5.36
CA LEU A 73 -0.87 -6.06 -6.01
C LEU A 73 -2.15 -5.24 -6.15
N THR A 74 -3.28 -5.88 -6.46
CA THR A 74 -4.58 -5.21 -6.53
C THR A 74 -4.98 -4.64 -5.17
N SER A 75 -4.75 -5.39 -4.09
CA SER A 75 -5.06 -4.92 -2.74
C SER A 75 -4.18 -3.73 -2.34
N ILE A 76 -2.91 -3.73 -2.72
CA ILE A 76 -2.02 -2.60 -2.46
C ILE A 76 -2.46 -1.38 -3.24
N GLN A 77 -2.86 -1.54 -4.50
CA GLN A 77 -3.38 -0.44 -5.31
C GLN A 77 -4.65 0.13 -4.70
N SER A 78 -5.54 -0.72 -4.21
CA SER A 78 -6.75 -0.28 -3.49
C SER A 78 -6.41 0.51 -2.24
N LEU A 79 -5.35 0.14 -1.54
CA LEU A 79 -4.88 0.87 -0.36
C LEU A 79 -4.40 2.27 -0.73
N LEU A 80 -3.78 2.44 -1.90
CA LEU A 80 -3.41 3.77 -2.40
C LEU A 80 -4.65 4.62 -2.71
N CYS A 81 -5.71 3.99 -3.25
CA CYS A 81 -6.95 4.70 -3.54
C CYS A 81 -7.71 5.08 -2.26
N ASP A 82 -7.64 4.21 -1.26
CA ASP A 82 -8.44 4.35 -0.04
C ASP A 82 -7.57 4.01 1.18
N PRO A 83 -6.70 4.95 1.59
CA PRO A 83 -5.87 4.75 2.78
C PRO A 83 -6.70 4.54 4.04
N ASN A 84 -6.15 3.75 4.98
CA ASN A 84 -6.79 3.49 6.26
C ASN A 84 -6.09 4.30 7.37
N PRO A 85 -6.57 5.50 7.69
CA PRO A 85 -5.93 6.34 8.70
C PRO A 85 -6.12 5.84 10.13
N ASN A 86 -7.00 4.85 10.35
CA ASN A 86 -7.26 4.29 11.67
C ASN A 86 -6.18 3.31 12.12
N SER A 87 -5.36 2.83 11.19
CA SER A 87 -4.24 1.93 11.48
C SER A 87 -2.97 2.46 10.82
N PRO A 88 -2.51 3.65 11.21
CA PRO A 88 -1.43 4.31 10.49
C PRO A 88 -0.06 3.70 10.79
N ALA A 89 0.68 3.43 9.73
CA ALA A 89 2.10 3.14 9.79
C ALA A 89 2.92 4.44 9.81
N ASN A 90 2.35 5.52 9.25
CA ASN A 90 2.94 6.85 9.21
C ASN A 90 1.89 7.83 9.72
N SER A 91 1.99 8.24 10.99
CA SER A 91 1.01 9.09 11.63
C SER A 91 0.95 10.49 11.03
N GLU A 92 2.09 11.02 10.59
CA GLU A 92 2.13 12.33 9.93
C GLU A 92 1.36 12.31 8.61
N ALA A 93 1.60 11.28 7.78
CA ALA A 93 0.89 11.12 6.53
C ALA A 93 -0.61 10.91 6.78
N ALA A 94 -0.98 10.16 7.81
CA ALA A 94 -2.38 9.95 8.16
C ALA A 94 -3.07 11.26 8.53
N THR A 95 -2.41 12.10 9.31
CA THR A 95 -2.94 13.40 9.70
C THR A 95 -3.12 14.31 8.49
N LEU A 96 -2.10 14.41 7.64
CA LEU A 96 -2.17 15.22 6.43
C LEU A 96 -3.23 14.72 5.47
N PHE A 97 -3.39 13.42 5.35
CA PHE A 97 -4.43 12.83 4.50
C PHE A 97 -5.83 13.21 4.99
N ARG A 98 -6.09 13.13 6.30
CA ARG A 98 -7.38 13.55 6.86
C ARG A 98 -7.65 15.03 6.60
N ASP A 99 -6.64 15.88 6.81
CA ASP A 99 -6.77 17.31 6.60
C ASP A 99 -6.99 17.65 5.13
N SER A 100 -6.28 16.96 4.22
CA SER A 100 -6.46 17.15 2.79
C SER A 100 -7.87 16.76 2.33
N LEU A 101 -8.41 15.66 2.84
CA LEU A 101 -9.78 15.27 2.53
C LEU A 101 -10.78 16.32 3.00
N ARG A 102 -10.56 16.88 4.19
CA ARG A 102 -11.41 17.93 4.71
C ARG A 102 -11.37 19.17 3.82
N GLU A 103 -10.17 19.60 3.42
CA GLU A 103 -10.01 20.74 2.53
C GLU A 103 -10.63 20.50 1.16
N LEU A 104 -10.42 19.31 0.59
CA LEU A 104 -11.01 18.95 -0.70
C LEU A 104 -12.53 18.96 -0.63
N SER A 105 -13.11 18.49 0.46
CA SER A 105 -14.56 18.53 0.65
C SER A 105 -15.09 19.96 0.66
N LEU A 106 -14.34 20.90 1.26
CA LEU A 106 -14.73 22.30 1.29
C LEU A 106 -14.59 22.99 -0.07
N ILE A 107 -13.58 22.59 -0.84
CA ILE A 107 -13.29 23.21 -2.14
C ILE A 107 -14.23 22.69 -3.22
N HIS A 108 -14.65 21.43 -3.14
CA HIS A 108 -15.41 20.76 -4.18
C HIS A 108 -16.93 20.73 -3.93
N ILE A 109 -17.35 21.37 -2.87
CA ILE A 109 -18.78 21.55 -2.55
C ILE A 109 -19.37 22.82 -3.29
#